data_e7c41ff6107b19260b826db2dae1475a
#
_entry.id   e7c41ff6107b19260b826db2dae1475a
#
_cell.length_a   1.000
_cell.length_b   1.000
_cell.length_c   1.000
_cell.angle_alpha   90.00
_cell.angle_beta   90.00
_cell.angle_gamma   90.00
#
_symmetry.space_group_name_H-M   'P 1'
#
loop_
_entity.id
_entity.type
_entity.pdbx_description
1 polymer ?
#
loop_
_entity_poly.entity_id
_entity_poly.type
_entity_poly.pdbx_seq_one_letter_code
_entity_poly.pdbx_strand_id
1 'polypeptide(L)'
;MKAVVLADNHTDYDFETPEGDLLIHCGDFTFHGNPKEMEKFKNYLKEQPHKHKLFIFGNHEKVDKEITYWIEYLEDETGAKCIHEKEHEINGLKFFGSSYTPQFMNWGFMQDEETRKQYWENMYDGM
;
A
#
# COMPACT_ATOMS: atom_id res chain seq x y z
N MET A 1 7.97 15.30 12.10
CA MET A 1 6.83 14.82 11.29
C MET A 1 6.14 13.69 12.03
N LYS A 2 4.83 13.77 12.15
CA LYS A 2 4.03 12.72 12.79
C LYS A 2 3.43 11.81 11.72
N ALA A 3 3.73 10.51 11.77
CA ALA A 3 3.21 9.52 10.86
C ALA A 3 2.14 8.66 11.54
N VAL A 4 1.06 8.40 10.81
CA VAL A 4 -0.01 7.48 11.22
C VAL A 4 0.06 6.26 10.31
N VAL A 5 0.17 5.07 10.89
CA VAL A 5 0.33 3.83 10.13
C VAL A 5 -0.87 2.93 10.36
N LEU A 6 -1.51 2.50 9.28
CA LEU A 6 -2.67 1.61 9.29
C LEU A 6 -2.38 0.36 8.46
N ALA A 7 -3.05 -0.74 8.80
CA ALA A 7 -2.99 -1.98 8.04
C ALA A 7 -4.18 -2.88 8.41
N ASP A 8 -4.49 -3.83 7.53
CA ASP A 8 -5.39 -4.96 7.84
C ASP A 8 -6.80 -4.58 8.29
N ASN A 9 -7.35 -3.49 7.79
CA ASN A 9 -8.71 -3.09 8.17
C ASN A 9 -9.82 -3.78 7.35
N HIS A 10 -9.50 -4.41 6.23
CA HIS A 10 -10.44 -5.24 5.45
C HIS A 10 -11.81 -4.59 5.26
N THR A 11 -11.83 -3.41 4.63
CA THR A 11 -13.03 -2.58 4.36
C THR A 11 -13.71 -1.98 5.58
N ASP A 12 -13.20 -2.21 6.78
CA ASP A 12 -13.76 -1.61 7.99
C ASP A 12 -13.11 -0.25 8.24
N TYR A 13 -13.90 0.81 8.07
CA TYR A 13 -13.46 2.20 8.30
C TYR A 13 -14.22 2.85 9.46
N ASP A 14 -14.86 2.04 10.31
CA ASP A 14 -15.58 2.50 11.49
C ASP A 14 -14.60 2.74 12.65
N PHE A 15 -13.68 3.65 12.42
CA PHE A 15 -12.72 4.09 13.43
C PHE A 15 -12.29 5.52 13.12
N GLU A 16 -11.82 6.23 14.14
CA GLU A 16 -11.29 7.57 13.98
C GLU A 16 -9.80 7.49 13.63
N THR A 17 -9.44 8.08 12.49
CA THR A 17 -8.04 8.13 12.06
C THR A 17 -7.32 9.26 12.79
N PRO A 18 -6.23 8.99 13.51
CA PRO A 18 -5.48 10.04 14.20
C PRO A 18 -4.95 11.11 13.24
N GLU A 19 -4.80 12.31 13.77
CA GLU A 19 -4.19 13.43 13.05
C GLU A 19 -2.69 13.19 12.87
N GLY A 20 -2.13 13.70 11.78
CA GLY A 20 -0.72 13.61 11.52
C GLY A 20 -0.36 14.24 10.17
N ASP A 21 0.92 14.30 9.88
CA ASP A 21 1.44 14.86 8.62
C ASP A 21 1.44 13.83 7.51
N LEU A 22 1.61 12.56 7.85
CA LEU A 22 1.75 11.45 6.93
C LEU A 22 0.82 10.32 7.34
N LEU A 23 0.04 9.84 6.39
CA LEU A 23 -0.77 8.64 6.56
C LEU A 23 -0.20 7.54 5.68
N ILE A 24 0.12 6.39 6.27
CA ILE A 24 0.65 5.22 5.54
C ILE A 24 -0.32 4.07 5.72
N HIS A 25 -0.76 3.48 4.61
CA HIS A 25 -1.52 2.23 4.65
C HIS A 25 -0.65 1.08 4.15
N CYS A 26 -0.45 0.10 5.00
CA CYS A 26 0.44 -1.03 4.74
C CYS A 26 -0.28 -2.25 4.13
N GLY A 27 -1.42 -2.04 3.48
CA GLY A 27 -2.11 -3.10 2.75
C GLY A 27 -3.21 -3.81 3.53
N ASP A 28 -3.85 -4.75 2.85
CA ASP A 28 -5.02 -5.49 3.37
C ASP A 28 -6.18 -4.56 3.74
N PHE A 29 -6.43 -3.58 2.87
CA PHE A 29 -7.58 -2.68 3.02
C PHE A 29 -8.86 -3.26 2.40
N THR A 30 -8.78 -4.42 1.76
CA THR A 30 -9.93 -5.15 1.20
C THR A 30 -9.89 -6.61 1.65
N PHE A 31 -10.95 -7.36 1.35
CA PHE A 31 -10.94 -8.82 1.51
C PHE A 31 -10.37 -9.52 0.27
N HIS A 32 -10.71 -9.04 -0.93
CA HIS A 32 -10.33 -9.70 -2.19
C HIS A 32 -9.89 -8.72 -3.28
N GLY A 33 -9.95 -7.42 -3.04
CA GLY A 33 -9.56 -6.42 -4.03
C GLY A 33 -10.56 -6.22 -5.16
N ASN A 34 -11.85 -6.53 -4.93
CA ASN A 34 -12.85 -6.29 -5.97
C ASN A 34 -13.13 -4.77 -6.13
N PRO A 35 -13.70 -4.34 -7.28
CA PRO A 35 -13.88 -2.92 -7.54
C PRO A 35 -14.67 -2.16 -6.47
N LYS A 36 -15.68 -2.79 -5.88
CA LYS A 36 -16.50 -2.16 -4.85
C LYS A 36 -15.69 -1.90 -3.58
N GLU A 37 -14.84 -2.84 -3.20
CA GLU A 37 -13.96 -2.70 -2.04
C GLU A 37 -12.87 -1.65 -2.31
N MET A 38 -12.31 -1.64 -3.51
CA MET A 38 -11.31 -0.64 -3.91
C MET A 38 -11.91 0.77 -3.88
N GLU A 39 -13.17 0.91 -4.24
CA GLU A 39 -13.90 2.19 -4.18
C GLU A 39 -14.03 2.68 -2.74
N LYS A 40 -14.29 1.80 -1.79
CA LYS A 40 -14.34 2.15 -0.37
C LYS A 40 -12.99 2.69 0.12
N PHE A 41 -11.90 2.04 -0.26
CA PHE A 41 -10.56 2.50 0.10
C PHE A 41 -10.27 3.87 -0.52
N LYS A 42 -10.62 4.05 -1.79
CA LYS A 42 -10.47 5.34 -2.48
C LYS A 42 -11.19 6.45 -1.72
N ASN A 43 -12.45 6.22 -1.35
CA ASN A 43 -13.24 7.22 -0.62
C ASN A 43 -12.61 7.53 0.75
N TYR A 44 -12.14 6.51 1.46
CA TYR A 44 -11.48 6.70 2.74
C TYR A 44 -10.23 7.57 2.61
N LEU A 45 -9.32 7.22 1.70
CA LEU A 45 -8.09 7.99 1.50
C LEU A 45 -8.36 9.43 1.06
N LYS A 46 -9.33 9.60 0.18
CA LYS A 46 -9.67 10.93 -0.34
C LYS A 46 -10.13 11.88 0.78
N GLU A 47 -10.84 11.35 1.77
CA GLU A 47 -11.37 12.13 2.88
C GLU A 47 -10.32 12.48 3.94
N GLN A 48 -9.19 11.78 3.98
CA GLN A 48 -8.18 12.02 5.01
C GLN A 48 -7.44 13.33 4.76
N PRO A 49 -7.26 14.18 5.80
CA PRO A 49 -6.67 15.52 5.64
C PRO A 49 -5.15 15.53 5.67
N HIS A 50 -4.49 14.40 5.85
CA HIS A 50 -3.04 14.31 5.95
C HIS A 50 -2.36 14.87 4.71
N LYS A 51 -1.33 15.69 4.90
CA LYS A 51 -0.61 16.33 3.81
C LYS A 51 0.01 15.33 2.85
N HIS A 52 0.53 14.23 3.39
CA HIS A 52 1.14 13.16 2.61
C HIS A 52 0.42 11.85 2.91
N LYS A 53 0.16 11.08 1.86
CA LYS A 53 -0.49 9.77 1.98
C LYS A 53 0.26 8.77 1.12
N LEU A 54 0.68 7.67 1.72
CA LEU A 54 1.39 6.59 1.05
C LEU A 54 0.61 5.28 1.26
N PHE A 55 0.68 4.39 0.28
CA PHE A 55 0.08 3.07 0.44
C PHE A 55 0.81 2.01 -0.36
N ILE A 56 0.62 0.76 0.05
CA ILE A 56 0.99 -0.44 -0.69
C ILE A 56 -0.22 -1.35 -0.75
N PHE A 57 -0.12 -2.45 -1.48
CA PHE A 57 -1.13 -3.49 -1.49
C PHE A 57 -0.73 -4.60 -0.50
N GLY A 58 -1.72 -5.29 0.04
CA GLY A 58 -1.51 -6.48 0.82
C GLY A 58 -1.92 -7.72 0.02
N ASN A 59 -1.77 -8.91 0.59
CA ASN A 59 -2.12 -10.15 -0.10
C ASN A 59 -3.62 -10.33 -0.32
N HIS A 60 -4.46 -9.60 0.41
CA HIS A 60 -5.90 -9.61 0.19
C HIS A 60 -6.33 -8.79 -1.02
N GLU A 61 -5.51 -7.87 -1.51
CA GLU A 61 -5.76 -7.15 -2.75
C GLU A 61 -5.27 -7.98 -3.95
N LYS A 62 -6.13 -8.86 -4.45
CA LYS A 62 -5.79 -9.74 -5.58
C LYS A 62 -5.87 -9.00 -6.91
N VAL A 63 -5.05 -7.97 -7.05
CA VAL A 63 -5.07 -7.08 -8.21
C VAL A 63 -3.75 -7.08 -8.99
N ASP A 64 -2.91 -8.09 -8.82
CA ASP A 64 -1.61 -8.19 -9.46
C ASP A 64 -1.65 -7.94 -10.97
N LYS A 65 -2.68 -8.48 -11.64
CA LYS A 65 -2.82 -8.38 -13.10
C LYS A 65 -3.27 -7.00 -13.57
N GLU A 66 -3.96 -6.25 -12.72
CA GLU A 66 -4.46 -4.92 -13.01
C GLU A 66 -3.78 -3.85 -12.18
N ILE A 67 -2.57 -4.13 -11.68
CA ILE A 67 -1.91 -3.25 -10.71
C ILE A 67 -1.68 -1.83 -11.25
N THR A 68 -1.28 -1.69 -12.51
CA THR A 68 -1.04 -0.37 -13.12
C THR A 68 -2.31 0.46 -13.11
N TYR A 69 -3.44 -0.15 -13.49
CA TYR A 69 -4.74 0.53 -13.48
C TYR A 69 -5.10 1.03 -12.08
N TRP A 70 -4.97 0.16 -11.06
CA TRP A 70 -5.37 0.52 -9.71
C TRP A 70 -4.44 1.56 -9.09
N ILE A 71 -3.13 1.49 -9.37
CA ILE A 71 -2.19 2.52 -8.89
C ILE A 71 -2.59 3.88 -9.47
N GLU A 72 -2.76 3.97 -10.78
CA GLU A 72 -3.13 5.23 -11.42
C GLU A 72 -4.47 5.78 -10.91
N TYR A 73 -5.47 4.92 -10.83
CA TYR A 73 -6.79 5.30 -10.35
C TYR A 73 -6.74 5.84 -8.93
N LEU A 74 -6.10 5.12 -8.03
CA LEU A 74 -6.04 5.53 -6.63
C LEU A 74 -5.20 6.80 -6.44
N GLU A 75 -4.08 6.91 -7.13
CA GLU A 75 -3.26 8.13 -7.05
C GLU A 75 -4.00 9.35 -7.59
N ASP A 76 -4.65 9.23 -8.73
CA ASP A 76 -5.37 10.34 -9.36
C ASP A 76 -6.56 10.79 -8.53
N GLU A 77 -7.29 9.86 -7.94
CA GLU A 77 -8.51 10.17 -7.20
C GLU A 77 -8.25 10.66 -5.76
N THR A 78 -7.13 10.27 -5.16
CA THR A 78 -6.90 10.54 -3.73
C THR A 78 -5.73 11.47 -3.45
N GLY A 79 -4.84 11.67 -4.40
CA GLY A 79 -3.59 12.40 -4.16
C GLY A 79 -2.54 11.59 -3.40
N ALA A 80 -2.86 10.37 -2.98
CA ALA A 80 -1.90 9.49 -2.33
C ALA A 80 -0.86 8.96 -3.32
N LYS A 81 0.26 8.46 -2.83
CA LYS A 81 1.29 7.84 -3.65
C LYS A 81 1.42 6.36 -3.30
N CYS A 82 1.36 5.51 -4.31
CA CYS A 82 1.61 4.09 -4.14
C CYS A 82 3.12 3.86 -4.18
N ILE A 83 3.66 3.26 -3.12
CA ILE A 83 5.08 2.95 -3.04
C ILE A 83 5.36 1.46 -3.26
N HIS A 84 4.51 0.80 -4.04
CA HIS A 84 4.69 -0.60 -4.41
C HIS A 84 6.01 -0.79 -5.15
N GLU A 85 6.96 -1.47 -4.50
CA GLU A 85 8.29 -1.79 -5.03
C GLU A 85 9.06 -0.55 -5.52
N LYS A 86 8.89 0.57 -4.84
CA LYS A 86 9.63 1.80 -5.17
C LYS A 86 9.85 2.71 -3.98
N GLU A 87 10.78 3.64 -4.17
CA GLU A 87 11.15 4.62 -3.18
C GLU A 87 10.37 5.93 -3.38
N HIS A 88 10.08 6.60 -2.29
CA HIS A 88 9.47 7.93 -2.30
C HIS A 88 10.08 8.78 -1.19
N GLU A 89 10.42 10.02 -1.48
CA GLU A 89 11.04 10.92 -0.52
C GLU A 89 10.07 12.00 -0.06
N ILE A 90 9.98 12.21 1.25
CA ILE A 90 9.18 13.26 1.87
C ILE A 90 10.05 13.96 2.91
N ASN A 91 10.27 15.28 2.73
CA ASN A 91 11.04 16.11 3.66
C ASN A 91 12.42 15.53 4.01
N GLY A 92 13.10 14.97 3.02
CA GLY A 92 14.42 14.37 3.22
C GLY A 92 14.40 12.94 3.75
N LEU A 93 13.24 12.41 4.10
CA LEU A 93 13.10 11.02 4.54
C LEU A 93 12.72 10.13 3.37
N LYS A 94 13.39 9.01 3.25
CA LYS A 94 13.13 8.05 2.18
C LYS A 94 12.26 6.91 2.68
N PHE A 95 11.21 6.61 1.92
CA PHE A 95 10.28 5.52 2.19
C PHE A 95 10.37 4.52 1.05
N PHE A 96 10.42 3.25 1.39
CA PHE A 96 10.37 2.18 0.41
C PHE A 96 9.27 1.22 0.79
N GLY A 97 8.42 0.85 -0.18
CA GLY A 97 7.32 -0.06 0.04
C GLY A 97 7.45 -1.34 -0.77
N SER A 98 6.94 -2.42 -0.23
CA SER A 98 6.84 -3.68 -0.92
C SER A 98 5.49 -4.34 -0.60
N SER A 99 4.80 -4.79 -1.64
CA SER A 99 3.53 -5.49 -1.50
C SER A 99 3.68 -7.01 -1.46
N TYR A 100 4.86 -7.52 -1.78
CA TYR A 100 5.07 -8.97 -1.89
C TYR A 100 5.29 -9.63 -0.54
N THR A 101 4.69 -10.81 -0.36
CA THR A 101 4.83 -11.66 0.82
C THR A 101 5.29 -13.05 0.41
N PRO A 102 5.76 -13.88 1.35
CA PRO A 102 6.08 -15.28 1.06
C PRO A 102 4.86 -16.04 0.51
N GLN A 103 5.12 -17.06 -0.32
CA GLN A 103 4.07 -17.86 -0.92
C GLN A 103 3.24 -18.57 0.16
N PHE A 104 1.94 -18.32 0.16
CA PHE A 104 0.98 -18.94 1.06
C PHE A 104 -0.39 -18.96 0.39
N MET A 105 -0.94 -20.14 0.15
CA MET A 105 -2.21 -20.29 -0.56
C MET A 105 -2.17 -19.59 -1.94
N ASN A 106 -3.28 -19.04 -2.37
CA ASN A 106 -3.41 -18.36 -3.67
C ASN A 106 -3.90 -16.93 -3.48
N TRP A 107 -3.21 -16.18 -2.62
CA TRP A 107 -3.49 -14.77 -2.39
C TRP A 107 -2.72 -13.90 -3.39
N GLY A 108 -2.97 -12.58 -3.36
CA GLY A 108 -2.26 -11.62 -4.22
C GLY A 108 -0.83 -11.36 -3.76
N PHE A 109 -0.01 -10.81 -4.64
CA PHE A 109 1.34 -10.31 -4.35
C PHE A 109 2.21 -11.29 -3.60
N MET A 110 2.31 -12.52 -4.11
CA MET A 110 3.13 -13.56 -3.50
C MET A 110 4.32 -13.91 -4.37
N GLN A 111 5.47 -14.11 -3.74
CA GLN A 111 6.68 -14.58 -4.38
C GLN A 111 7.26 -15.70 -3.55
N ASP A 112 7.95 -16.65 -4.21
CA ASP A 112 8.63 -17.72 -3.49
C ASP A 112 9.79 -17.15 -2.66
N GLU A 113 10.24 -17.94 -1.68
CA GLU A 113 11.25 -17.50 -0.72
C GLU A 113 12.57 -17.11 -1.38
N GLU A 114 13.02 -17.88 -2.36
CA GLU A 114 14.27 -17.61 -3.06
C GLU A 114 14.21 -16.30 -3.85
N THR A 115 13.11 -16.04 -4.56
CA THR A 115 12.91 -14.80 -5.30
C THR A 115 12.93 -13.59 -4.36
N ARG A 116 12.26 -13.69 -3.22
CA ARG A 116 12.23 -12.60 -2.22
C ARG A 116 13.61 -12.38 -1.62
N LYS A 117 14.33 -13.43 -1.32
CA LYS A 117 15.68 -13.34 -0.77
C LYS A 117 16.61 -12.59 -1.72
N GLN A 118 16.61 -12.97 -3.00
CA GLN A 118 17.43 -12.30 -4.01
C GLN A 118 17.06 -10.83 -4.16
N TYR A 119 15.76 -10.54 -4.14
CA TYR A 119 15.26 -9.16 -4.25
C TYR A 119 15.82 -8.29 -3.11
N TRP A 120 15.71 -8.77 -1.87
CA TRP A 120 16.17 -7.99 -0.71
C TRP A 120 17.69 -7.87 -0.67
N GLU A 121 18.43 -8.91 -1.06
CA GLU A 121 19.89 -8.84 -1.16
C GLU A 121 20.32 -7.78 -2.17
N ASN A 122 19.71 -7.77 -3.36
CA ASN A 122 20.02 -6.78 -4.38
C ASN A 122 19.67 -5.37 -3.94
N MET A 123 18.58 -5.21 -3.20
CA MET A 123 18.16 -3.92 -2.69
C MET A 123 19.14 -3.38 -1.65
N TYR A 124 19.60 -4.21 -0.72
CA TYR A 124 20.60 -3.80 0.27
C TYR A 124 21.89 -3.35 -0.40
N ASP A 125 22.33 -4.05 -1.42
CA ASP A 125 23.55 -3.68 -2.17
C ASP A 125 23.37 -2.35 -2.90
N GLY A 126 22.15 -1.99 -3.28
CA GLY A 126 21.83 -0.74 -3.96
C GLY A 126 21.60 0.46 -3.02
N MET A 127 21.48 0.19 -1.75
CA MET A 127 21.30 1.24 -0.75
C MET A 127 22.65 1.75 -0.25
#